data_3640a17ca600315d11616d627274a633
#
_entry.id   3640a17ca600315d11616d627274a633
#
_cell.length_a   1.000
_cell.length_b   1.000
_cell.length_c   1.000
_cell.angle_alpha   90.00
_cell.angle_beta   90.00
_cell.angle_gamma   90.00
#
_symmetry.space_group_name_H-M   'P 1'
#
loop_
_entity.id
_entity.type
_entity.pdbx_description
1 polymer ?
#
loop_
_entity_poly.entity_id
_entity_poly.type
_entity_poly.pdbx_seq_one_letter_code
_entity_poly.pdbx_strand_id
1 'polypeptide(L)'
;SSAASDVYKRQTLSWPVTNTMMVEPTESESLDELKRFVKAMEMIRREIYTDKSILKNAPHTARVVSSNEWVYNYTREQAAYPVRQSNKFWPAVSRIDNVYGDRNLVCSCSTYFDDVSDGT
;
A
#
# COMPACT_ATOMS: atom_id res chain seq x y z
N SER A 1 -5.13 3.70 3.16
CA SER A 1 -5.77 2.40 3.32
C SER A 1 -5.16 1.40 2.34
N SER A 2 -5.31 0.09 2.57
CA SER A 2 -4.86 -0.92 1.62
C SER A 2 -5.66 -0.91 0.31
N ALA A 3 -6.85 -0.31 0.29
CA ALA A 3 -7.61 -0.07 -0.92
C ALA A 3 -6.84 0.82 -1.92
N ALA A 4 -6.16 1.86 -1.44
CA ALA A 4 -5.31 2.71 -2.30
C ALA A 4 -4.14 1.93 -2.93
N SER A 5 -3.59 0.96 -2.21
CA SER A 5 -2.51 0.08 -2.69
C SER A 5 -2.97 -0.87 -3.81
N ASP A 6 -4.18 -1.40 -3.68
CA ASP A 6 -4.78 -2.27 -4.71
C ASP A 6 -5.00 -1.51 -6.04
N VAL A 7 -5.37 -0.24 -5.94
CA VAL A 7 -5.56 0.63 -7.11
C VAL A 7 -4.25 0.86 -7.85
N TYR A 8 -3.15 1.08 -7.14
CA TYR A 8 -1.87 1.43 -7.75
C TYR A 8 -1.24 0.32 -8.59
N LYS A 9 -1.46 -0.95 -8.26
CA LYS A 9 -0.71 -2.07 -8.86
C LYS A 9 -1.12 -2.51 -10.24
N ARG A 10 -2.31 -2.18 -10.69
CA ARG A 10 -2.91 -2.81 -11.87
C ARG A 10 -3.26 -1.84 -12.99
N GLN A 11 -2.86 -0.59 -12.86
CA GLN A 11 -3.30 0.45 -13.76
C GLN A 11 -2.22 1.46 -14.03
N THR A 12 -2.26 2.03 -15.22
CA THR A 12 -1.40 3.15 -15.59
C THR A 12 -2.00 4.43 -15.03
N LEU A 13 -1.19 5.20 -14.30
CA LEU A 13 -1.56 6.51 -13.77
C LEU A 13 -0.83 7.59 -14.55
N SER A 14 -1.53 8.65 -14.89
CA SER A 14 -0.92 9.85 -15.46
C SER A 14 -1.51 11.12 -14.83
N TRP A 15 -0.82 12.24 -14.98
CA TRP A 15 -1.13 13.52 -14.37
C TRP A 15 -1.33 14.59 -15.46
N PRO A 16 -2.36 14.47 -16.33
CA PRO A 16 -2.51 15.36 -17.49
C PRO A 16 -2.91 16.78 -17.10
N VAL A 17 -3.52 16.94 -15.92
CA VAL A 17 -3.96 18.23 -15.38
C VAL A 17 -3.55 18.33 -13.92
N THR A 18 -3.19 19.51 -13.45
CA THR A 18 -2.80 19.75 -12.07
C THR A 18 -3.89 19.29 -11.09
N ASN A 19 -3.48 18.58 -10.04
CA ASN A 19 -4.36 18.01 -9.00
C ASN A 19 -5.38 16.99 -9.51
N THR A 20 -5.16 16.43 -10.68
CA THR A 20 -5.97 15.33 -11.22
C THR A 20 -5.11 14.11 -11.52
N MET A 21 -5.77 13.00 -11.66
CA MET A 21 -5.14 11.73 -11.97
C MET A 21 -6.02 11.04 -13.02
N MET A 22 -5.39 10.59 -14.11
CA MET A 22 -6.05 9.76 -15.10
C MET A 22 -5.67 8.31 -14.86
N VAL A 23 -6.64 7.43 -14.82
CA VAL A 23 -6.45 5.99 -14.63
C VAL A 23 -6.99 5.27 -15.86
N GLU A 24 -6.12 4.49 -16.49
CA GLU A 24 -6.47 3.69 -17.65
C GLU A 24 -6.28 2.21 -17.33
N PRO A 25 -7.38 1.43 -17.20
CA PRO A 25 -7.28 0.00 -16.99
C PRO A 25 -6.80 -0.69 -18.27
N THR A 26 -6.02 -1.75 -18.12
CA THR A 26 -5.59 -2.56 -19.26
C THR A 26 -6.74 -3.43 -19.79
N GLU A 27 -6.67 -3.84 -21.07
CA GLU A 27 -7.69 -4.70 -21.70
C GLU A 27 -7.81 -6.08 -21.03
N SER A 28 -6.74 -6.52 -20.35
CA SER A 28 -6.70 -7.80 -19.63
C SER A 28 -7.42 -7.80 -18.29
N GLU A 29 -7.89 -6.64 -17.80
CA GLU A 29 -8.59 -6.56 -16.54
C GLU A 29 -10.02 -7.08 -16.64
N SER A 30 -10.40 -7.96 -15.71
CA SER A 30 -11.75 -8.49 -15.63
C SER A 30 -12.76 -7.46 -15.15
N LEU A 31 -14.05 -7.66 -15.48
CA LEU A 31 -15.12 -6.81 -14.99
C LEU A 31 -15.17 -6.77 -13.45
N ASP A 32 -14.87 -7.87 -12.78
CA ASP A 32 -14.87 -7.94 -11.32
C ASP A 32 -13.74 -7.09 -10.72
N GLU A 33 -12.57 -7.06 -11.35
CA GLU A 33 -11.47 -6.19 -10.94
C GLU A 33 -11.80 -4.71 -11.16
N LEU A 34 -12.47 -4.36 -12.25
CA LEU A 34 -12.94 -3.00 -12.49
C LEU A 34 -13.96 -2.55 -11.45
N LYS A 35 -14.92 -3.40 -11.09
CA LYS A 35 -15.89 -3.14 -10.02
C LYS A 35 -15.20 -2.99 -8.67
N ARG A 36 -14.21 -3.82 -8.38
CA ARG A 36 -13.40 -3.75 -7.17
C ARG A 36 -12.65 -2.41 -7.09
N PHE A 37 -12.07 -1.97 -8.20
CA PHE A 37 -11.41 -0.67 -8.30
C PHE A 37 -12.37 0.48 -7.98
N VAL A 38 -13.53 0.54 -8.62
CA VAL A 38 -14.54 1.58 -8.38
C VAL A 38 -14.95 1.61 -6.91
N LYS A 39 -15.21 0.44 -6.32
CA LYS A 39 -15.57 0.33 -4.91
C LYS A 39 -14.46 0.81 -3.96
N ALA A 40 -13.20 0.55 -4.30
CA ALA A 40 -12.05 1.06 -3.55
C ALA A 40 -11.97 2.59 -3.62
N MET A 41 -12.20 3.18 -4.79
CA MET A 41 -12.22 4.64 -4.97
C MET A 41 -13.37 5.31 -4.21
N GLU A 42 -14.55 4.71 -4.19
CA GLU A 42 -15.69 5.19 -3.38
C GLU A 42 -15.36 5.17 -1.89
N MET A 43 -14.68 4.11 -1.41
CA MET A 43 -14.27 4.01 -0.02
C MET A 43 -13.23 5.07 0.35
N ILE A 44 -12.23 5.29 -0.48
CA ILE A 44 -11.24 6.35 -0.30
C ILE A 44 -11.93 7.71 -0.22
N ARG A 45 -12.90 7.98 -1.08
CA ARG A 45 -13.69 9.21 -1.04
C ARG A 45 -14.43 9.39 0.27
N ARG A 46 -15.02 8.33 0.82
CA ARG A 46 -15.66 8.37 2.14
C ARG A 46 -14.67 8.68 3.25
N GLU A 47 -13.49 8.02 3.22
CA GLU A 47 -12.42 8.25 4.19
C GLU A 47 -11.91 9.70 4.17
N ILE A 48 -11.85 10.35 3.00
CA ILE A 48 -11.48 11.77 2.89
C ILE A 48 -12.42 12.67 3.70
N TYR A 49 -13.70 12.35 3.76
CA TYR A 49 -14.70 13.16 4.46
C TYR A 49 -14.88 12.77 5.93
N THR A 50 -14.56 11.54 6.31
CA THR A 50 -14.72 11.04 7.68
C THR A 50 -13.45 11.15 8.50
N ASP A 51 -12.36 10.54 8.05
CA ASP A 51 -11.09 10.54 8.78
C ASP A 51 -9.91 10.43 7.81
N LYS A 52 -9.26 11.56 7.58
CA LYS A 52 -8.08 11.64 6.71
C LYS A 52 -6.84 10.95 7.29
N SER A 53 -6.82 10.63 8.58
CA SER A 53 -5.64 10.04 9.23
C SER A 53 -5.32 8.67 8.66
N ILE A 54 -6.35 7.88 8.35
CA ILE A 54 -6.20 6.56 7.74
C ILE A 54 -5.51 6.62 6.36
N LEU A 55 -5.85 7.63 5.56
CA LEU A 55 -5.24 7.85 4.24
C LEU A 55 -3.80 8.36 4.34
N LYS A 56 -3.52 9.23 5.31
CA LYS A 56 -2.18 9.77 5.53
C LYS A 56 -1.19 8.70 5.98
N ASN A 57 -1.65 7.71 6.73
CA ASN A 57 -0.84 6.60 7.23
C ASN A 57 -0.83 5.37 6.31
N ALA A 58 -1.65 5.36 5.27
CA ALA A 58 -1.66 4.28 4.28
C ALA A 58 -0.37 4.26 3.43
N PRO A 59 0.01 3.11 2.88
CA PRO A 59 -0.63 1.80 3.03
C PRO A 59 -0.25 1.09 4.34
N HIS A 60 -1.15 0.23 4.84
CA HIS A 60 -0.91 -0.61 6.02
C HIS A 60 -0.55 -2.03 5.59
N THR A 61 0.65 -2.46 5.94
CA THR A 61 1.11 -3.83 5.65
C THR A 61 0.43 -4.85 6.58
N ALA A 62 0.41 -6.12 6.18
CA ALA A 62 -0.07 -7.20 7.04
C ALA A 62 0.65 -7.23 8.39
N ARG A 63 1.96 -7.00 8.38
CA ARG A 63 2.80 -6.92 9.58
C ARG A 63 2.32 -5.83 10.55
N VAL A 64 2.04 -4.64 10.03
CA VAL A 64 1.56 -3.51 10.86
C VAL A 64 0.19 -3.83 11.45
N VAL A 65 -0.74 -4.36 10.65
CA VAL A 65 -2.10 -4.68 11.10
C VAL A 65 -2.11 -5.79 12.14
N SER A 66 -1.21 -6.76 12.06
CA SER A 66 -1.10 -7.89 12.99
C SER A 66 -0.16 -7.63 14.19
N SER A 67 0.50 -6.48 14.26
CA SER A 67 1.40 -6.16 15.37
C SER A 67 0.67 -6.06 16.72
N ASN A 68 1.36 -6.33 17.81
CA ASN A 68 0.80 -6.19 19.16
C ASN A 68 0.60 -4.71 19.52
N GLU A 69 1.38 -3.81 18.94
CA GLU A 69 1.28 -2.37 19.14
C GLU A 69 0.40 -1.74 18.08
N TRP A 70 -0.65 -1.08 18.51
CA TRP A 70 -1.56 -0.33 17.64
C TRP A 70 -1.60 1.12 18.10
N VAL A 71 -0.97 2.00 17.33
CA VAL A 71 -0.78 3.41 17.68
C VAL A 71 -1.79 4.35 17.02
N TYR A 72 -2.69 3.81 16.20
CA TYR A 72 -3.64 4.60 15.43
C TYR A 72 -4.98 4.74 16.16
N ASN A 73 -5.70 5.83 15.87
CA ASN A 73 -7.02 6.14 16.44
C ASN A 73 -8.19 5.48 15.69
N TYR A 74 -7.93 4.73 14.64
CA TYR A 74 -8.89 3.94 13.89
C TYR A 74 -8.65 2.44 14.10
N THR A 75 -9.63 1.60 13.73
CA THR A 75 -9.55 0.16 13.96
C THR A 75 -8.63 -0.56 12.98
N ARG A 76 -8.17 -1.75 13.34
CA ARG A 76 -7.38 -2.62 12.46
C ARG A 76 -8.18 -3.07 11.24
N GLU A 77 -9.48 -3.30 11.41
CA GLU A 77 -10.38 -3.65 10.33
C GLU A 77 -10.51 -2.52 9.31
N GLN A 78 -10.58 -1.28 9.75
CA GLN A 78 -10.57 -0.11 8.86
C GLN A 78 -9.24 -0.02 8.11
N ALA A 79 -8.12 -0.21 8.80
CA ALA A 79 -6.79 -0.20 8.19
C ALA A 79 -6.58 -1.33 7.18
N ALA A 80 -7.20 -2.48 7.42
CA ALA A 80 -7.06 -3.70 6.61
C ALA A 80 -8.12 -3.85 5.51
N TYR A 81 -8.97 -2.85 5.29
CA TYR A 81 -10.00 -2.93 4.26
C TYR A 81 -9.42 -3.27 2.86
N PRO A 82 -10.01 -4.18 2.11
CA PRO A 82 -11.13 -5.08 2.43
C PRO A 82 -10.67 -6.41 3.08
N VAL A 83 -10.96 -6.60 4.35
CA VAL A 83 -10.50 -7.78 5.13
C VAL A 83 -11.18 -9.07 4.68
N ARG A 84 -12.44 -8.98 4.25
CA ARG A 84 -13.29 -10.15 3.97
C ARG A 84 -13.22 -10.67 2.54
N GLN A 85 -12.39 -10.09 1.71
CA GLN A 85 -12.20 -10.59 0.36
C GLN A 85 -11.07 -11.62 0.35
N SER A 86 -11.37 -12.81 -0.14
CA SER A 86 -10.42 -13.93 -0.24
C SER A 86 -9.15 -13.61 -1.03
N ASN A 87 -9.22 -12.58 -1.87
CA ASN A 87 -8.13 -12.15 -2.75
C ASN A 87 -7.53 -10.81 -2.35
N LYS A 88 -7.51 -10.47 -1.05
CA LYS A 88 -6.84 -9.26 -0.61
C LYS A 88 -5.36 -9.31 -0.94
N PHE A 89 -4.90 -8.30 -1.66
CA PHE A 89 -3.48 -8.08 -1.88
C PHE A 89 -2.94 -7.14 -0.78
N TRP A 90 -2.05 -7.66 0.06
CA TRP A 90 -1.39 -6.87 1.08
C TRP A 90 -0.24 -6.06 0.49
N PRO A 91 -0.11 -4.76 0.80
CA PRO A 91 1.07 -4.00 0.40
C PRO A 91 2.32 -4.59 1.06
N ALA A 92 3.38 -4.69 0.28
CA ALA A 92 4.65 -5.24 0.75
C ALA A 92 5.37 -4.30 1.71
N VAL A 93 5.21 -2.99 1.50
CA VAL A 93 5.86 -1.93 2.28
C VAL A 93 4.86 -0.83 2.63
N SER A 94 5.14 -0.11 3.72
CA SER A 94 4.43 1.12 4.07
C SER A 94 4.89 2.28 3.18
N ARG A 95 4.45 3.49 3.49
CA ARG A 95 4.84 4.69 2.73
C ARG A 95 6.37 4.84 2.70
N ILE A 96 6.90 5.05 1.51
CA ILE A 96 8.34 5.20 1.25
C ILE A 96 8.66 6.69 1.06
N ASP A 97 9.71 7.15 1.71
CA ASP A 97 10.33 8.42 1.39
C ASP A 97 11.34 8.22 0.26
N ASN A 98 10.91 8.44 -0.97
CA ASN A 98 11.73 8.25 -2.15
C ASN A 98 12.94 9.21 -2.19
N VAL A 99 12.76 10.43 -1.71
CA VAL A 99 13.84 11.44 -1.70
C VAL A 99 14.95 11.02 -0.76
N TYR A 100 14.59 10.55 0.43
CA TYR A 100 15.55 10.01 1.37
C TYR A 100 16.24 8.76 0.80
N GLY A 101 15.48 7.84 0.24
CA GLY A 101 15.99 6.62 -0.37
C GLY A 101 17.00 6.89 -1.49
N ASP A 102 16.70 7.81 -2.38
CA ASP A 102 17.58 8.19 -3.50
C ASP A 102 18.90 8.82 -3.03
N ARG A 103 18.87 9.53 -1.91
CA ARG A 103 20.06 10.16 -1.32
C ARG A 103 20.88 9.25 -0.42
N ASN A 104 20.30 8.16 0.04
CA ASN A 104 20.91 7.23 0.99
C ASN A 104 20.90 5.80 0.45
N LEU A 105 21.54 5.60 -0.68
CA LEU A 105 21.72 4.28 -1.29
C LEU A 105 22.74 3.47 -0.48
N VAL A 106 22.26 2.81 0.56
CA VAL A 106 23.09 1.86 1.35
C VAL A 106 22.57 0.45 1.11
N CYS A 107 23.43 -0.38 0.53
CA CYS A 107 23.15 -1.80 0.43
C CYS A 107 23.43 -2.47 1.78
N SER A 108 22.40 -2.83 2.52
CA SER A 108 22.52 -3.53 3.80
C SER A 108 22.66 -5.06 3.65
N CYS A 109 23.05 -5.55 2.48
CA CYS A 109 23.17 -6.98 2.20
C CYS A 109 24.49 -7.62 2.70
N SER A 110 25.33 -6.90 3.45
CA SER A 110 26.71 -7.33 3.72
C SER A 110 26.94 -8.11 5.00
N THR A 111 25.91 -8.47 5.77
CA THR A 111 26.15 -9.12 7.08
C THR A 111 25.81 -10.61 7.14
N TYR A 112 25.47 -11.25 6.01
CA TYR A 112 25.11 -12.68 6.01
C TYR A 112 26.25 -13.62 5.57
N PHE A 113 27.42 -13.09 5.17
CA PHE A 113 28.55 -13.92 4.68
C PHE A 113 29.78 -13.92 5.57
N ASP A 114 29.81 -13.16 6.66
CA ASP A 114 30.98 -13.08 7.53
C ASP A 114 31.00 -14.11 8.66
N ASP A 115 29.95 -14.92 8.85
CA ASP A 115 29.86 -15.92 9.92
C ASP A 115 30.15 -17.37 9.47
N VAL A 116 30.71 -17.59 8.28
CA VAL A 116 30.99 -18.96 7.78
C VAL A 116 32.50 -19.26 7.61
N SER A 117 33.35 -18.38 8.04
CA SER A 117 34.82 -18.64 7.96
C SER A 117 35.52 -18.49 9.31
N ASP A 118 35.20 -19.36 10.27
CA ASP A 118 36.13 -19.77 11.31
C ASP A 118 35.61 -21.04 11.97
N GLY A 119 35.93 -22.15 11.34
CA GLY A 119 35.64 -23.49 11.82
C GLY A 119 36.63 -24.50 11.22
N THR A 120 37.91 -24.33 11.51
CA THR A 120 38.90 -25.43 11.46
C THR A 120 39.63 -25.49 12.77
#